data_db1cb0505b3a9427735fa266df1e55a7
#
_entry.id   db1cb0505b3a9427735fa266df1e55a7
#
_cell.length_a   1.000
_cell.length_b   1.000
_cell.length_c   1.000
_cell.angle_alpha   90.00
_cell.angle_beta   90.00
_cell.angle_gamma   90.00
#
_symmetry.space_group_name_H-M   'P 1'
#
loop_
_entity.id
_entity.type
_entity.pdbx_description
1 polymer ?
#
loop_
_entity_poly.entity_id
_entity_poly.type
_entity_poly.pdbx_seq_one_letter_code
_entity_poly.pdbx_strand_id
1 'polypeptide(L)'
;KLGFDMSIVSATKYYSGHSDVMGGSLAVNKKVFAKVKAAERVTGLRLGPDDAYLITRGLRTLDVRLDRHRENAKKVAEFLSKFKNIKLLYPYKKDSLNFRMWKKYYSGASGLMGLKIKAKSEKSVLKFVNNLKLFGHGYSWGGFESLALHQNVREQGNRNYLKLAKNEYIVRLHIGLEDPSDLIADIKQSLKYLK
;
A
#
# COMPACT_ATOMS: atom_id res chain seq x y z
N LYS A 1 9.16 -21.23 4.25
CA LYS A 1 10.63 -21.14 4.11
C LYS A 1 11.26 -20.16 5.12
N LEU A 2 10.48 -19.19 5.66
CA LEU A 2 10.97 -18.22 6.66
C LEU A 2 10.69 -18.65 8.12
N GLY A 3 10.17 -19.86 8.35
CA GLY A 3 9.94 -20.42 9.69
C GLY A 3 8.63 -20.04 10.37
N PHE A 4 7.72 -19.36 9.68
CA PHE A 4 6.40 -19.04 10.23
C PHE A 4 5.47 -20.25 10.24
N ASP A 5 4.73 -20.43 11.34
CA ASP A 5 3.71 -21.48 11.46
C ASP A 5 2.38 -21.06 10.82
N MET A 6 2.11 -19.76 10.75
CA MET A 6 0.88 -19.17 10.20
C MET A 6 1.20 -17.96 9.31
N SER A 7 0.47 -17.84 8.21
CA SER A 7 0.51 -16.67 7.33
C SER A 7 -0.91 -16.13 7.17
N ILE A 8 -1.13 -14.90 7.61
CA ILE A 8 -2.43 -14.22 7.55
C ILE A 8 -2.35 -13.15 6.48
N VAL A 9 -3.33 -13.15 5.57
CA VAL A 9 -3.44 -12.15 4.51
C VAL A 9 -4.84 -11.57 4.50
N SER A 10 -4.94 -10.24 4.45
CA SER A 10 -6.20 -9.57 4.16
C SER A 10 -6.55 -9.78 2.69
N ALA A 11 -7.47 -10.71 2.43
CA ALA A 11 -7.92 -11.01 1.08
C ALA A 11 -8.71 -9.85 0.45
N THR A 12 -9.24 -8.95 1.29
CA THR A 12 -9.84 -7.65 0.92
C THR A 12 -8.93 -6.80 0.01
N LYS A 13 -7.60 -7.00 0.09
CA LYS A 13 -6.62 -6.17 -0.60
C LYS A 13 -6.27 -6.78 -1.97
N TYR A 14 -5.01 -7.05 -2.24
CA TYR A 14 -4.55 -7.55 -3.54
C TYR A 14 -5.18 -8.89 -3.97
N TYR A 15 -5.61 -9.75 -3.04
CA TYR A 15 -6.21 -11.04 -3.42
C TYR A 15 -7.51 -10.82 -4.20
N SER A 16 -8.46 -10.04 -3.67
CA SER A 16 -9.66 -9.65 -4.42
C SER A 16 -9.32 -8.65 -5.52
N GLY A 17 -8.61 -7.57 -5.17
CA GLY A 17 -8.07 -6.57 -6.08
C GLY A 17 -9.11 -5.65 -6.73
N HIS A 18 -10.38 -5.68 -6.29
CA HIS A 18 -11.49 -4.98 -6.93
C HIS A 18 -12.26 -4.06 -5.97
N SER A 19 -11.83 -3.93 -4.71
CA SER A 19 -12.43 -3.05 -3.69
C SER A 19 -13.91 -3.32 -3.39
N ASP A 20 -14.38 -4.54 -3.64
CA ASP A 20 -15.79 -4.95 -3.61
C ASP A 20 -16.09 -6.06 -2.60
N VAL A 21 -15.10 -6.57 -1.87
CA VAL A 21 -15.25 -7.68 -0.92
C VAL A 21 -14.34 -7.54 0.27
N MET A 22 -14.80 -8.01 1.42
CA MET A 22 -14.01 -8.11 2.65
C MET A 22 -13.78 -9.57 3.02
N GLY A 23 -12.51 -9.90 3.30
CA GLY A 23 -12.19 -11.27 3.71
C GLY A 23 -10.74 -11.42 4.18
N GLY A 24 -10.48 -12.56 4.80
CA GLY A 24 -9.16 -12.96 5.24
C GLY A 24 -8.77 -14.33 4.71
N SER A 25 -7.48 -14.56 4.59
CA SER A 25 -6.91 -15.88 4.29
C SER A 25 -5.90 -16.24 5.36
N LEU A 26 -5.99 -17.45 5.88
CA LEU A 26 -5.07 -18.03 6.86
C LEU A 26 -4.48 -19.32 6.30
N ALA A 27 -3.20 -19.28 5.97
CA ALA A 27 -2.43 -20.48 5.60
C ALA A 27 -1.61 -20.94 6.81
N VAL A 28 -1.64 -22.22 7.11
CA VAL A 28 -0.94 -22.80 8.27
C VAL A 28 -0.17 -24.06 7.90
N ASN A 29 0.89 -24.33 8.64
CA ASN A 29 1.61 -25.60 8.50
C ASN A 29 0.89 -26.75 9.27
N LYS A 30 1.35 -27.99 9.05
CA LYS A 30 0.76 -29.18 9.68
C LYS A 30 0.79 -29.15 11.21
N LYS A 31 1.80 -28.50 11.82
CA LYS A 31 2.00 -28.44 13.27
C LYS A 31 0.84 -27.77 14.01
N VAL A 32 0.26 -26.73 13.41
CA VAL A 32 -0.81 -25.94 14.05
C VAL A 32 -2.18 -26.16 13.40
N PHE A 33 -2.25 -26.91 12.30
CA PHE A 33 -3.49 -27.08 11.51
C PHE A 33 -4.66 -27.59 12.36
N ALA A 34 -4.47 -28.63 13.16
CA ALA A 34 -5.54 -29.20 13.99
C ALA A 34 -6.12 -28.21 14.99
N LYS A 35 -5.26 -27.38 15.63
CA LYS A 35 -5.68 -26.35 16.58
C LYS A 35 -6.48 -25.24 15.88
N VAL A 36 -6.00 -24.78 14.72
CA VAL A 36 -6.68 -23.76 13.94
C VAL A 36 -8.04 -24.27 13.43
N LYS A 37 -8.09 -25.51 12.96
CA LYS A 37 -9.34 -26.12 12.49
C LYS A 37 -10.37 -26.32 13.62
N ALA A 38 -9.91 -26.64 14.83
CA ALA A 38 -10.78 -26.71 16.01
C ALA A 38 -11.33 -25.32 16.36
N ALA A 39 -10.48 -24.30 16.38
CA ALA A 39 -10.89 -22.92 16.64
C ALA A 39 -11.92 -22.41 15.62
N GLU A 40 -11.69 -22.66 14.32
CA GLU A 40 -12.63 -22.31 13.25
C GLU A 40 -14.00 -22.96 13.45
N ARG A 41 -14.05 -24.23 13.84
CA ARG A 41 -15.31 -24.94 14.13
C ARG A 41 -16.07 -24.34 15.30
N VAL A 42 -15.37 -23.97 16.38
CA VAL A 42 -15.98 -23.42 17.61
C VAL A 42 -16.48 -22.00 17.38
N THR A 43 -15.71 -21.17 16.68
CA THR A 43 -16.06 -19.77 16.44
C THR A 43 -17.07 -19.57 15.32
N GLY A 44 -17.17 -20.53 14.39
CA GLY A 44 -18.02 -20.40 13.21
C GLY A 44 -17.59 -19.29 12.24
N LEU A 45 -16.40 -18.70 12.41
CA LEU A 45 -15.88 -17.62 11.59
C LEU A 45 -15.48 -18.17 10.20
N ARG A 46 -16.40 -18.04 9.26
CA ARG A 46 -16.23 -18.46 7.87
C ARG A 46 -16.57 -17.34 6.92
N LEU A 47 -15.88 -17.34 5.80
CA LEU A 47 -16.20 -16.45 4.68
C LEU A 47 -17.47 -16.96 3.98
N GLY A 48 -18.34 -16.04 3.61
CA GLY A 48 -19.53 -16.35 2.80
C GLY A 48 -19.13 -16.92 1.42
N PRO A 49 -19.98 -17.75 0.79
CA PRO A 49 -19.66 -18.37 -0.50
C PRO A 49 -19.45 -17.36 -1.62
N ASP A 50 -20.24 -16.28 -1.65
CA ASP A 50 -20.13 -15.22 -2.66
C ASP A 50 -18.83 -14.45 -2.50
N ASP A 51 -18.46 -14.08 -1.26
CA ASP A 51 -17.18 -13.44 -0.96
C ASP A 51 -15.99 -14.33 -1.32
N ALA A 52 -16.08 -15.62 -1.02
CA ALA A 52 -15.06 -16.61 -1.37
C ALA A 52 -14.91 -16.74 -2.89
N TYR A 53 -16.01 -16.68 -3.64
CA TYR A 53 -16.01 -16.69 -5.09
C TYR A 53 -15.31 -15.44 -5.65
N LEU A 54 -15.68 -14.25 -5.18
CA LEU A 54 -15.08 -12.97 -5.62
C LEU A 54 -13.56 -12.94 -5.35
N ILE A 55 -13.13 -13.37 -4.17
CA ILE A 55 -11.72 -13.48 -3.82
C ILE A 55 -10.99 -14.47 -4.73
N THR A 56 -11.59 -15.65 -4.95
CA THR A 56 -11.02 -16.68 -5.84
C THR A 56 -10.90 -16.17 -7.27
N ARG A 57 -11.89 -15.43 -7.76
CA ARG A 57 -11.85 -14.77 -9.07
C ARG A 57 -10.70 -13.76 -9.14
N GLY A 58 -10.53 -12.93 -8.09
CA GLY A 58 -9.41 -11.99 -8.00
C GLY A 58 -8.04 -12.67 -8.02
N LEU A 59 -7.89 -13.80 -7.33
CA LEU A 59 -6.64 -14.57 -7.30
C LEU A 59 -6.16 -15.03 -8.69
N ARG A 60 -7.07 -15.26 -9.64
CA ARG A 60 -6.74 -15.71 -11.01
C ARG A 60 -5.96 -14.65 -11.82
N THR A 61 -6.02 -13.39 -11.41
CA THR A 61 -5.32 -12.27 -12.07
C THR A 61 -4.32 -11.58 -11.14
N LEU A 62 -4.00 -12.21 -9.99
CA LEU A 62 -3.18 -11.57 -8.95
C LEU A 62 -1.78 -11.22 -9.44
N ASP A 63 -1.11 -12.10 -10.15
CA ASP A 63 0.25 -11.93 -10.66
C ASP A 63 0.34 -10.77 -11.67
N VAL A 64 -0.53 -10.76 -12.70
CA VAL A 64 -0.54 -9.68 -13.70
C VAL A 64 -0.92 -8.33 -13.11
N ARG A 65 -1.81 -8.30 -12.09
CA ARG A 65 -2.13 -7.07 -11.38
C ARG A 65 -0.97 -6.57 -10.51
N LEU A 66 -0.30 -7.47 -9.79
CA LEU A 66 0.88 -7.10 -8.99
C LEU A 66 2.01 -6.58 -9.86
N ASP A 67 2.23 -7.16 -11.02
CA ASP A 67 3.22 -6.69 -12.00
C ASP A 67 2.87 -5.27 -12.48
N ARG A 68 1.61 -5.04 -12.86
CA ARG A 68 1.15 -3.70 -13.27
C ARG A 68 1.29 -2.67 -12.15
N HIS A 69 0.87 -3.00 -10.92
CA HIS A 69 1.08 -2.14 -9.76
C HIS A 69 2.55 -1.79 -9.56
N ARG A 70 3.43 -2.79 -9.64
CA ARG A 70 4.88 -2.61 -9.48
C ARG A 70 5.46 -1.68 -10.54
N GLU A 71 5.11 -1.89 -11.81
CA GLU A 71 5.60 -1.06 -12.92
C GLU A 71 5.11 0.38 -12.81
N ASN A 72 3.83 0.58 -12.53
CA ASN A 72 3.26 1.91 -12.33
C ASN A 72 3.91 2.62 -11.13
N ALA A 73 4.02 1.93 -10.00
CA ALA A 73 4.64 2.48 -8.80
C ALA A 73 6.12 2.84 -9.02
N LYS A 74 6.86 2.05 -9.80
CA LYS A 74 8.23 2.36 -10.17
C LYS A 74 8.33 3.66 -10.95
N LYS A 75 7.50 3.86 -11.98
CA LYS A 75 7.48 5.08 -12.80
C LYS A 75 7.11 6.31 -11.97
N VAL A 76 6.09 6.20 -11.11
CA VAL A 76 5.68 7.29 -10.19
C VAL A 76 6.79 7.59 -9.19
N ALA A 77 7.44 6.57 -8.63
CA ALA A 77 8.56 6.75 -7.69
C ALA A 77 9.78 7.43 -8.35
N GLU A 78 10.11 7.06 -9.59
CA GLU A 78 11.17 7.70 -10.37
C GLU A 78 10.86 9.17 -10.64
N PHE A 79 9.62 9.50 -10.98
CA PHE A 79 9.18 10.89 -11.14
C PHE A 79 9.30 11.67 -9.84
N LEU A 80 8.75 11.17 -8.74
CA LEU A 80 8.77 11.83 -7.43
C LEU A 80 10.18 12.00 -6.86
N SER A 81 11.11 11.12 -7.21
CA SER A 81 12.51 11.20 -6.78
C SER A 81 13.26 12.43 -7.30
N LYS A 82 12.72 13.11 -8.31
CA LYS A 82 13.31 14.35 -8.87
C LYS A 82 13.12 15.57 -7.97
N PHE A 83 12.24 15.48 -6.96
CA PHE A 83 11.87 16.61 -6.09
C PHE A 83 12.62 16.53 -4.76
N LYS A 84 13.49 17.52 -4.49
CA LYS A 84 14.35 17.57 -3.28
C LYS A 84 13.57 17.64 -1.95
N ASN A 85 12.34 18.13 -1.99
CA ASN A 85 11.45 18.23 -0.83
C ASN A 85 10.59 16.99 -0.59
N ILE A 86 10.75 15.94 -1.42
CA ILE A 86 10.03 14.65 -1.28
C ILE A 86 11.03 13.53 -1.09
N LYS A 87 10.92 12.81 0.03
CA LYS A 87 11.69 11.59 0.30
C LYS A 87 10.76 10.39 0.24
N LEU A 88 11.09 9.42 -0.60
CA LEU A 88 10.31 8.19 -0.73
C LEU A 88 10.58 7.23 0.43
N LEU A 89 9.51 6.71 1.00
CA LEU A 89 9.51 5.57 1.93
C LEU A 89 9.04 4.34 1.14
N TYR A 90 9.93 3.82 0.31
CA TYR A 90 9.66 2.72 -0.60
C TYR A 90 10.88 1.79 -0.65
N PRO A 91 10.86 0.67 0.13
CA PRO A 91 12.02 -0.20 0.31
C PRO A 91 12.61 -0.80 -0.98
N TYR A 92 11.77 -0.93 -2.01
CA TYR A 92 12.19 -1.39 -3.35
C TYR A 92 13.21 -0.45 -4.03
N LYS A 93 13.24 0.83 -3.67
CA LYS A 93 14.17 1.81 -4.25
C LYS A 93 15.59 1.55 -3.76
N LYS A 94 16.57 1.47 -4.70
CA LYS A 94 17.98 1.08 -4.42
C LYS A 94 18.67 1.94 -3.36
N ASP A 95 18.32 3.22 -3.25
CA ASP A 95 18.85 4.16 -2.26
C ASP A 95 18.06 4.16 -0.93
N SER A 96 17.07 3.29 -0.78
CA SER A 96 16.36 3.09 0.50
C SER A 96 17.29 2.43 1.52
N LEU A 97 17.24 2.91 2.77
CA LEU A 97 17.94 2.27 3.91
C LEU A 97 17.58 0.80 4.07
N ASN A 98 16.39 0.41 3.67
CA ASN A 98 15.86 -0.94 3.81
C ASN A 98 16.03 -1.80 2.55
N PHE A 99 16.66 -1.30 1.47
CA PHE A 99 16.77 -2.02 0.21
C PHE A 99 17.50 -3.36 0.35
N ARG A 100 18.60 -3.42 1.15
CA ARG A 100 19.34 -4.66 1.39
C ARG A 100 18.46 -5.73 2.05
N MET A 101 17.67 -5.34 3.04
CA MET A 101 16.74 -6.23 3.75
C MET A 101 15.59 -6.65 2.82
N TRP A 102 15.03 -5.70 2.07
CA TRP A 102 14.02 -5.99 1.07
C TRP A 102 14.52 -7.02 0.04
N LYS A 103 15.71 -6.82 -0.55
CA LYS A 103 16.29 -7.73 -1.53
C LYS A 103 16.51 -9.15 -0.99
N LYS A 104 16.77 -9.29 0.33
CA LYS A 104 16.96 -10.60 0.98
C LYS A 104 15.64 -11.39 1.10
N TYR A 105 14.52 -10.71 1.36
CA TYR A 105 13.28 -11.37 1.75
C TYR A 105 12.14 -11.26 0.74
N TYR A 106 12.22 -10.35 -0.21
CA TYR A 106 11.16 -10.05 -1.16
C TYR A 106 11.66 -10.15 -2.60
N SER A 107 10.80 -10.63 -3.49
CA SER A 107 11.07 -10.75 -4.92
C SER A 107 10.48 -9.60 -5.76
N GLY A 108 9.56 -8.81 -5.18
CA GLY A 108 8.87 -7.74 -5.87
C GLY A 108 8.38 -6.64 -4.92
N ALA A 109 7.72 -5.67 -5.49
CA ALA A 109 7.08 -4.56 -4.79
C ALA A 109 5.63 -4.44 -5.24
N SER A 110 4.86 -3.62 -4.55
CA SER A 110 3.46 -3.33 -4.86
C SER A 110 3.25 -1.84 -5.11
N GLY A 111 1.98 -1.44 -5.28
CA GLY A 111 1.59 -0.05 -5.47
C GLY A 111 1.72 0.84 -4.22
N LEU A 112 1.95 0.27 -3.04
CA LEU A 112 1.92 1.03 -1.79
C LEU A 112 3.27 1.67 -1.49
N MET A 113 3.30 3.00 -1.32
CA MET A 113 4.48 3.77 -0.93
C MET A 113 4.13 4.93 0.00
N GLY A 114 5.09 5.35 0.81
CA GLY A 114 5.00 6.56 1.62
C GLY A 114 5.85 7.68 1.03
N LEU A 115 5.38 8.91 1.18
CA LEU A 115 6.12 10.13 0.86
C LEU A 115 6.36 10.89 2.16
N LYS A 116 7.62 11.15 2.50
CA LYS A 116 7.97 12.16 3.51
C LYS A 116 8.19 13.48 2.78
N ILE A 117 7.28 14.43 2.98
CA ILE A 117 7.20 15.69 2.26
C ILE A 117 7.62 16.83 3.18
N LYS A 118 8.57 17.65 2.72
CA LYS A 118 8.94 18.90 3.36
C LYS A 118 8.08 20.04 2.77
N ALA A 119 7.24 20.67 3.57
CA ALA A 119 6.31 21.71 3.13
C ALA A 119 6.18 22.82 4.17
N LYS A 120 5.67 24.00 3.75
CA LYS A 120 5.43 25.15 4.63
C LYS A 120 4.50 24.83 5.80
N SER A 121 3.45 24.06 5.53
CA SER A 121 2.40 23.75 6.51
C SER A 121 1.67 22.46 6.12
N GLU A 122 1.00 21.87 7.08
CA GLU A 122 0.07 20.74 6.86
C GLU A 122 -1.03 21.09 5.85
N LYS A 123 -1.56 22.32 5.92
CA LYS A 123 -2.56 22.84 4.97
C LYS A 123 -2.07 22.78 3.52
N SER A 124 -0.77 22.99 3.27
CA SER A 124 -0.17 22.85 1.94
C SER A 124 -0.22 21.39 1.46
N VAL A 125 0.08 20.45 2.36
CA VAL A 125 0.05 19.02 2.04
C VAL A 125 -1.38 18.53 1.82
N LEU A 126 -2.32 18.97 2.65
CA LEU A 126 -3.75 18.70 2.45
C LEU A 126 -4.26 19.26 1.12
N LYS A 127 -3.86 20.47 0.74
CA LYS A 127 -4.18 21.04 -0.58
C LYS A 127 -3.58 20.18 -1.71
N PHE A 128 -2.34 19.70 -1.56
CA PHE A 128 -1.73 18.79 -2.52
C PHE A 128 -2.57 17.52 -2.70
N VAL A 129 -2.92 16.84 -1.61
CA VAL A 129 -3.71 15.60 -1.66
C VAL A 129 -5.12 15.86 -2.23
N ASN A 130 -5.81 16.90 -1.75
CA ASN A 130 -7.20 17.19 -2.13
C ASN A 130 -7.36 17.70 -3.57
N ASN A 131 -6.28 18.09 -4.25
CA ASN A 131 -6.32 18.53 -5.66
C ASN A 131 -5.85 17.44 -6.64
N LEU A 132 -5.58 16.23 -6.16
CA LEU A 132 -5.42 15.06 -7.02
C LEU A 132 -6.80 14.67 -7.57
N LYS A 133 -6.87 14.43 -8.88
CA LYS A 133 -8.13 14.15 -9.60
C LYS A 133 -8.36 12.67 -9.84
N LEU A 134 -7.27 11.91 -10.03
CA LEU A 134 -7.32 10.47 -10.29
C LEU A 134 -7.13 9.64 -9.01
N PHE A 135 -6.54 10.23 -7.98
CA PHE A 135 -6.37 9.54 -6.70
C PHE A 135 -7.58 9.74 -5.81
N GLY A 136 -8.28 8.65 -5.50
CA GLY A 136 -9.33 8.66 -4.48
C GLY A 136 -8.76 8.90 -3.07
N HIS A 137 -9.59 9.39 -2.17
CA HIS A 137 -9.24 9.53 -0.75
C HIS A 137 -9.71 8.30 0.01
N GLY A 138 -8.78 7.49 0.51
CA GLY A 138 -9.15 6.26 1.19
C GLY A 138 -8.01 5.59 1.96
N TYR A 139 -8.39 4.89 3.04
CA TYR A 139 -7.47 4.12 3.88
C TYR A 139 -7.06 2.77 3.27
N SER A 140 -7.77 2.28 2.28
CA SER A 140 -7.52 0.99 1.65
C SER A 140 -6.29 1.01 0.73
N TRP A 141 -5.99 -0.10 0.12
CA TRP A 141 -4.99 -0.33 -0.92
C TRP A 141 -5.25 -1.68 -1.59
N GLY A 142 -4.61 -1.94 -2.71
CA GLY A 142 -4.64 -3.25 -3.37
C GLY A 142 -5.79 -3.44 -4.34
N GLY A 143 -6.67 -2.45 -4.48
CA GLY A 143 -7.68 -2.35 -5.53
C GLY A 143 -7.08 -1.83 -6.84
N PHE A 144 -7.94 -1.68 -7.84
CA PHE A 144 -7.58 -1.19 -9.17
C PHE A 144 -7.31 0.32 -9.19
N GLU A 145 -7.93 1.07 -8.27
CA GLU A 145 -7.85 2.52 -8.17
C GLU A 145 -6.61 3.00 -7.41
N SER A 146 -6.07 4.14 -7.82
CA SER A 146 -5.04 4.86 -7.06
C SER A 146 -5.65 5.63 -5.89
N LEU A 147 -4.98 5.62 -4.74
CA LEU A 147 -5.43 6.30 -3.53
C LEU A 147 -4.32 7.16 -2.94
N ALA A 148 -4.69 8.31 -2.37
CA ALA A 148 -3.80 9.19 -1.64
C ALA A 148 -4.38 9.56 -0.27
N LEU A 149 -3.53 9.58 0.76
CA LEU A 149 -3.95 9.91 2.10
C LEU A 149 -2.84 10.62 2.88
N HIS A 150 -3.14 11.79 3.43
CA HIS A 150 -2.31 12.42 4.45
C HIS A 150 -2.38 11.60 5.75
N GLN A 151 -1.23 11.31 6.35
CA GLN A 151 -1.14 10.53 7.60
C GLN A 151 -0.63 11.42 8.73
N ASN A 152 -1.48 11.71 9.70
CA ASN A 152 -1.07 12.41 10.92
C ASN A 152 -0.38 11.43 11.89
N VAL A 153 0.85 11.04 11.58
CA VAL A 153 1.62 10.10 12.40
C VAL A 153 2.06 10.66 13.75
N ARG A 154 2.00 12.01 13.95
CA ARG A 154 2.34 12.64 15.23
C ARG A 154 1.30 12.38 16.30
N GLU A 155 0.03 12.25 15.91
CA GLU A 155 -1.08 11.97 16.83
C GLU A 155 -1.27 10.47 17.11
N GLN A 156 -0.64 9.60 16.32
CA GLN A 156 -0.79 8.14 16.44
C GLN A 156 0.08 7.48 17.52
N GLY A 157 0.48 8.23 18.57
CA GLY A 157 1.20 7.70 19.71
C GLY A 157 2.71 7.53 19.53
N ASN A 158 3.39 6.87 20.46
CA ASN A 158 4.85 6.79 20.65
C ASN A 158 5.68 6.12 19.53
N ARG A 159 5.25 6.14 18.28
CA ARG A 159 5.99 5.56 17.15
C ARG A 159 7.02 6.54 16.60
N ASN A 160 8.10 6.78 17.36
CA ASN A 160 9.16 7.75 17.02
C ASN A 160 10.14 7.30 15.93
N TYR A 161 9.94 6.15 15.30
CA TYR A 161 10.91 5.64 14.32
C TYR A 161 11.01 6.50 13.04
N LEU A 162 10.01 7.28 12.69
CA LEU A 162 10.05 8.16 11.52
C LEU A 162 10.78 9.49 11.76
N LYS A 163 10.96 9.92 13.00
CA LYS A 163 11.64 11.18 13.41
C LYS A 163 11.34 12.33 12.45
N LEU A 164 10.10 12.81 12.43
CA LEU A 164 9.66 13.90 11.56
C LEU A 164 10.08 15.26 12.13
N ALA A 165 10.75 16.09 11.33
CA ALA A 165 10.95 17.50 11.62
C ALA A 165 9.60 18.25 11.59
N LYS A 166 9.54 19.46 12.22
CA LYS A 166 8.31 20.25 12.34
C LYS A 166 7.59 20.49 11.01
N ASN A 167 8.35 20.64 9.93
CA ASN A 167 7.86 20.91 8.56
C ASN A 167 7.85 19.66 7.65
N GLU A 168 7.92 18.46 8.21
CA GLU A 168 7.85 17.20 7.47
C GLU A 168 6.52 16.51 7.74
N TYR A 169 5.88 16.01 6.69
CA TYR A 169 4.56 15.40 6.70
C TYR A 169 4.58 14.09 5.92
N ILE A 170 3.69 13.18 6.25
CA ILE A 170 3.59 11.88 5.58
C ILE A 170 2.34 11.85 4.70
N VAL A 171 2.53 11.48 3.44
CA VAL A 171 1.45 11.10 2.53
C VAL A 171 1.67 9.66 2.12
N ARG A 172 0.64 8.85 2.20
CA ARG A 172 0.63 7.49 1.68
C ARG A 172 -0.03 7.50 0.31
N LEU A 173 0.62 6.88 -0.67
CA LEU A 173 0.05 6.60 -1.96
C LEU A 173 -0.15 5.09 -2.12
N HIS A 174 -1.26 4.71 -2.70
CA HIS A 174 -1.44 3.44 -3.38
C HIS A 174 -1.55 3.73 -4.88
N ILE A 175 -0.69 3.12 -5.67
CA ILE A 175 -0.67 3.27 -7.12
C ILE A 175 -1.46 2.12 -7.72
N GLY A 176 -2.53 2.44 -8.41
CA GLY A 176 -3.45 1.49 -9.02
C GLY A 176 -3.02 1.02 -10.41
N LEU A 177 -4.00 0.61 -11.20
CA LEU A 177 -3.81 0.02 -12.53
C LEU A 177 -3.96 1.02 -13.67
N GLU A 178 -4.26 2.28 -13.39
CA GLU A 178 -4.41 3.38 -14.35
C GLU A 178 -3.13 3.59 -15.16
N ASP A 179 -3.20 4.38 -16.24
CA ASP A 179 -2.00 4.73 -16.98
C ASP A 179 -1.04 5.56 -16.11
N PRO A 180 0.22 5.16 -15.97
CA PRO A 180 1.17 5.86 -15.11
C PRO A 180 1.51 7.28 -15.60
N SER A 181 1.33 7.59 -16.89
CA SER A 181 1.52 8.93 -17.42
C SER A 181 0.45 9.88 -16.92
N ASP A 182 -0.79 9.41 -16.83
CA ASP A 182 -1.92 10.17 -16.30
C ASP A 182 -1.76 10.40 -14.80
N LEU A 183 -1.36 9.37 -14.05
CA LEU A 183 -1.06 9.50 -12.62
C LEU A 183 0.06 10.50 -12.34
N ILE A 184 1.11 10.49 -13.17
CA ILE A 184 2.23 11.44 -13.07
C ILE A 184 1.77 12.86 -13.42
N ALA A 185 0.94 13.02 -14.45
CA ALA A 185 0.38 14.32 -14.83
C ALA A 185 -0.50 14.89 -13.71
N ASP A 186 -1.31 14.05 -13.08
CA ASP A 186 -2.17 14.43 -11.94
C ASP A 186 -1.33 14.85 -10.72
N ILE A 187 -0.32 14.07 -10.36
CA ILE A 187 0.61 14.46 -9.29
C ILE A 187 1.30 15.79 -9.64
N LYS A 188 1.81 15.93 -10.86
CA LYS A 188 2.55 17.11 -11.33
C LYS A 188 1.73 18.39 -11.19
N GLN A 189 0.45 18.39 -11.60
CA GLN A 189 -0.42 19.56 -11.51
C GLN A 189 -0.68 19.98 -10.06
N SER A 190 -0.64 19.02 -9.11
CA SER A 190 -0.90 19.27 -7.70
C SER A 190 0.34 19.68 -6.90
N LEU A 191 1.57 19.41 -7.38
CA LEU A 191 2.83 19.76 -6.70
C LEU A 191 2.99 21.26 -6.43
N LYS A 192 2.30 22.15 -7.18
CA LYS A 192 2.31 23.60 -6.96
C LYS A 192 1.89 24.01 -5.55
N TYR A 193 1.08 23.21 -4.87
CA TYR A 193 0.60 23.46 -3.52
C TYR A 193 1.63 23.14 -2.41
N LEU A 194 2.72 22.45 -2.74
CA LEU A 194 3.80 22.12 -1.80
C LEU A 194 4.89 23.18 -1.69
N LYS A 195 4.80 24.27 -2.50
CA LYS A 195 5.76 25.39 -2.49
C LYS A 195 5.58 26.31 -1.29
#